data_551be1f58a090e9b9895fa021fb691b3
#
_entry.id   551be1f58a090e9b9895fa021fb691b3
#
_cell.length_a   1.000
_cell.length_b   1.000
_cell.length_c   1.000
_cell.angle_alpha   90.00
_cell.angle_beta   90.00
_cell.angle_gamma   90.00
#
_symmetry.space_group_name_H-M   'P 1'
#
loop_
_entity.id
_entity.type
_entity.pdbx_description
1 polymer ?
#
loop_
_entity_poly.entity_id
_entity_poly.type
_entity_poly.pdbx_seq_one_letter_code
_entity_poly.pdbx_strand_id
1 'polypeptide(L)'
;MNIYRRSVTLEASIGEVFTFHANPANIAAISPGWQHAEILRGGQPAQAGGEFAFRVRFFHLIPVVWVGRWREVASPTLLFDEASSWLLPRWEHRHQFRALGPRYTEMTDVVTYALPLGVLGRLLERTVMKMVLTGMFEDRHRRTRAHFEGRTAVSKP
;
A
#
# COMPACT_ATOMS: atom_id res chain seq x y z
N MET A 1 -11.20 -7.49 14.58
CA MET A 1 -10.39 -7.10 13.40
C MET A 1 -11.25 -6.28 12.48
N ASN A 2 -10.72 -5.18 11.96
CA ASN A 2 -11.41 -4.31 11.02
C ASN A 2 -10.85 -4.50 9.62
N ILE A 3 -11.71 -4.32 8.62
CA ILE A 3 -11.34 -4.40 7.22
C ILE A 3 -11.61 -3.05 6.56
N TYR A 4 -10.60 -2.52 5.90
CA TYR A 4 -10.70 -1.38 5.02
C TYR A 4 -10.49 -1.85 3.58
N ARG A 5 -11.30 -1.34 2.65
CA ARG A 5 -11.19 -1.69 1.24
C ARG A 5 -11.35 -0.45 0.38
N ARG A 6 -10.51 -0.32 -0.64
CA ARG A 6 -10.59 0.75 -1.63
C ARG A 6 -10.03 0.31 -2.97
N SER A 7 -10.69 0.73 -4.04
CA SER A 7 -10.26 0.43 -5.42
C SER A 7 -9.95 1.69 -6.20
N VAL A 8 -9.10 1.55 -7.20
CA VAL A 8 -8.76 2.58 -8.19
C VAL A 8 -8.57 1.93 -9.55
N THR A 9 -9.00 2.63 -10.61
CA THR A 9 -8.68 2.26 -11.99
C THR A 9 -7.46 3.04 -12.46
N LEU A 10 -6.49 2.34 -13.02
CA LEU A 10 -5.21 2.86 -13.50
C LEU A 10 -5.10 2.63 -15.02
N GLU A 11 -4.58 3.63 -15.75
CA GLU A 11 -4.32 3.52 -17.17
C GLU A 11 -2.94 2.89 -17.42
N ALA A 12 -2.87 1.59 -17.17
CA ALA A 12 -1.70 0.75 -17.40
C ALA A 12 -2.12 -0.72 -17.47
N SER A 13 -1.30 -1.55 -18.09
CA SER A 13 -1.49 -3.00 -18.10
C SER A 13 -1.33 -3.60 -16.70
N ILE A 14 -1.98 -4.73 -16.45
CA ILE A 14 -1.90 -5.41 -15.15
C ILE A 14 -0.46 -5.77 -14.76
N GLY A 15 0.38 -6.14 -15.73
CA GLY A 15 1.80 -6.46 -15.49
C GLY A 15 2.60 -5.23 -15.06
N GLU A 16 2.36 -4.05 -15.65
CA GLU A 16 3.03 -2.80 -15.25
C GLU A 16 2.62 -2.38 -13.84
N VAL A 17 1.33 -2.41 -13.54
CA VAL A 17 0.81 -2.05 -12.20
C VAL A 17 1.34 -3.00 -11.14
N PHE A 18 1.33 -4.30 -11.40
CA PHE A 18 1.88 -5.32 -10.50
C PHE A 18 3.38 -5.09 -10.24
N THR A 19 4.17 -4.97 -11.30
CA THR A 19 5.63 -4.78 -11.20
C THR A 19 5.98 -3.51 -10.43
N PHE A 20 5.23 -2.43 -10.64
CA PHE A 20 5.40 -1.19 -9.90
C PHE A 20 5.20 -1.38 -8.40
N HIS A 21 4.11 -2.06 -7.98
CA HIS A 21 3.79 -2.28 -6.57
C HIS A 21 4.65 -3.38 -5.92
N ALA A 22 5.12 -4.34 -6.71
CA ALA A 22 6.03 -5.37 -6.25
C ALA A 22 7.44 -4.83 -5.92
N ASN A 23 7.77 -3.60 -6.34
CA ASN A 23 9.07 -2.98 -6.04
C ASN A 23 8.94 -2.01 -4.85
N PRO A 24 9.47 -2.35 -3.67
CA PRO A 24 9.39 -1.49 -2.49
C PRO A 24 10.02 -0.09 -2.69
N ALA A 25 10.98 0.06 -3.60
CA ALA A 25 11.60 1.35 -3.91
C ALA A 25 10.56 2.41 -4.38
N ASN A 26 9.43 1.97 -4.92
CA ASN A 26 8.38 2.87 -5.40
C ASN A 26 7.46 3.39 -4.27
N ILE A 27 7.59 2.88 -3.04
CA ILE A 27 6.72 3.29 -1.93
C ILE A 27 6.80 4.80 -1.65
N ALA A 28 8.00 5.38 -1.77
CA ALA A 28 8.20 6.81 -1.55
C ALA A 28 7.45 7.67 -2.58
N ALA A 29 7.37 7.23 -3.84
CA ALA A 29 6.71 7.95 -4.92
C ALA A 29 5.19 8.05 -4.73
N ILE A 30 4.59 7.05 -4.08
CA ILE A 30 3.15 6.97 -3.85
C ILE A 30 2.73 7.25 -2.40
N SER A 31 3.69 7.52 -1.51
CA SER A 31 3.38 7.90 -0.13
C SER A 31 2.74 9.29 -0.06
N PRO A 32 1.73 9.50 0.78
CA PRO A 32 1.15 10.82 1.02
C PRO A 32 2.20 11.86 1.41
N GLY A 33 1.99 13.13 1.04
CA GLY A 33 2.96 14.19 1.32
C GLY A 33 3.22 14.47 2.81
N TRP A 34 2.29 14.05 3.69
CA TRP A 34 2.44 14.12 5.14
C TRP A 34 3.15 12.89 5.75
N GLN A 35 3.55 11.93 4.91
CA GLN A 35 4.34 10.76 5.27
C GLN A 35 5.68 10.77 4.54
N HIS A 36 6.72 10.38 5.25
CA HIS A 36 8.02 10.10 4.64
C HIS A 36 8.34 8.62 4.88
N ALA A 37 8.42 7.85 3.81
CA ALA A 37 8.73 6.42 3.85
C ALA A 37 10.18 6.17 3.45
N GLU A 38 10.89 5.42 4.28
CA GLU A 38 12.29 5.02 4.08
C GLU A 38 12.41 3.50 4.22
N ILE A 39 13.06 2.86 3.26
CA ILE A 39 13.33 1.42 3.33
C ILE A 39 14.54 1.20 4.23
N LEU A 40 14.38 0.39 5.27
CA LEU A 40 15.44 -0.02 6.17
C LEU A 40 16.02 -1.40 5.78
N ARG A 41 15.16 -2.29 5.25
CA ARG A 41 15.52 -3.66 4.82
C ARG A 41 14.52 -4.14 3.75
N GLY A 42 14.94 -5.07 2.90
CA GLY A 42 14.06 -5.72 1.92
C GLY A 42 13.70 -4.83 0.73
N GLY A 43 14.68 -4.07 0.22
CA GLY A 43 14.52 -3.23 -0.97
C GLY A 43 14.46 -4.00 -2.30
N GLN A 44 14.53 -5.33 -2.27
CA GLN A 44 14.39 -6.18 -3.46
C GLN A 44 12.91 -6.32 -3.84
N PRO A 45 12.60 -6.61 -5.11
CA PRO A 45 11.23 -6.90 -5.53
C PRO A 45 10.58 -8.00 -4.69
N ALA A 46 9.26 -7.87 -4.48
CA ALA A 46 8.47 -8.76 -3.65
C ALA A 46 8.61 -10.22 -4.06
N GLN A 47 8.93 -11.07 -3.08
CA GLN A 47 8.99 -12.53 -3.22
C GLN A 47 8.31 -13.15 -2.01
N ALA A 48 7.57 -14.25 -2.20
CA ALA A 48 6.93 -14.96 -1.11
C ALA A 48 7.96 -15.40 -0.06
N GLY A 49 7.70 -15.09 1.22
CA GLY A 49 8.62 -15.31 2.33
C GLY A 49 9.67 -14.20 2.52
N GLY A 50 9.84 -13.29 1.56
CA GLY A 50 10.78 -12.17 1.69
C GLY A 50 10.37 -11.21 2.80
N GLU A 51 11.35 -10.76 3.57
CA GLU A 51 11.15 -9.81 4.67
C GLU A 51 11.43 -8.38 4.25
N PHE A 52 10.76 -7.44 4.88
CA PHE A 52 11.01 -6.01 4.71
C PHE A 52 10.91 -5.25 6.01
N ALA A 53 11.52 -4.06 6.04
CA ALA A 53 11.30 -3.09 7.10
C ALA A 53 11.28 -1.68 6.51
N PHE A 54 10.28 -0.90 6.91
CA PHE A 54 10.13 0.52 6.54
C PHE A 54 10.10 1.37 7.79
N ARG A 55 10.68 2.57 7.69
CA ARG A 55 10.40 3.65 8.62
C ARG A 55 9.44 4.63 7.95
N VAL A 56 8.27 4.81 8.51
CA VAL A 56 7.32 5.84 8.07
C VAL A 56 7.28 6.93 9.12
N ARG A 57 7.56 8.17 8.73
CA ARG A 57 7.40 9.34 9.61
C ARG A 57 6.08 10.01 9.28
N PHE A 58 5.15 9.93 10.23
CA PHE A 58 3.86 10.62 10.13
C PHE A 58 4.05 12.10 10.49
N PHE A 59 3.50 12.99 9.66
CA PHE A 59 3.66 14.45 9.80
C PHE A 59 5.12 14.88 9.92
N HIS A 60 6.06 14.12 9.34
CA HIS A 60 7.50 14.28 9.42
C HIS A 60 8.10 14.20 10.85
N LEU A 61 7.28 13.92 11.87
CA LEU A 61 7.65 13.96 13.29
C LEU A 61 7.63 12.58 13.96
N ILE A 62 6.59 11.78 13.75
CA ILE A 62 6.37 10.53 14.49
C ILE A 62 6.91 9.35 13.68
N PRO A 63 8.07 8.78 14.07
CA PRO A 63 8.62 7.63 13.39
C PRO A 63 7.90 6.35 13.82
N VAL A 64 7.43 5.59 12.84
CA VAL A 64 6.88 4.24 13.04
C VAL A 64 7.66 3.29 12.17
N VAL A 65 8.29 2.31 12.78
CA VAL A 65 8.98 1.23 12.06
C VAL A 65 8.01 0.09 11.86
N TRP A 66 7.86 -0.28 10.60
CA TRP A 66 7.08 -1.44 10.15
C TRP A 66 8.04 -2.57 9.82
N VAL A 67 7.80 -3.73 10.40
CA VAL A 67 8.53 -4.95 10.07
C VAL A 67 7.51 -5.96 9.55
N GLY A 68 7.79 -6.55 8.41
CA GLY A 68 6.86 -7.46 7.78
C GLY A 68 7.51 -8.42 6.81
N ARG A 69 6.64 -9.21 6.17
CA ARG A 69 7.02 -10.17 5.14
C ARG A 69 5.93 -10.31 4.08
N TRP A 70 6.34 -10.65 2.90
CA TRP A 70 5.45 -11.05 1.82
C TRP A 70 4.91 -12.46 2.08
N ARG A 71 3.62 -12.58 2.28
CA ARG A 71 2.94 -13.87 2.53
C ARG A 71 2.65 -14.61 1.24
N GLU A 72 2.21 -13.85 0.22
CA GLU A 72 1.88 -14.38 -1.08
C GLU A 72 2.21 -13.37 -2.17
N VAL A 73 2.80 -13.85 -3.25
CA VAL A 73 3.12 -13.08 -4.45
C VAL A 73 2.65 -13.90 -5.65
N ALA A 74 1.45 -13.62 -6.15
CA ALA A 74 0.85 -14.27 -7.30
C ALA A 74 0.79 -13.29 -8.48
N SER A 75 1.84 -13.26 -9.29
CA SER A 75 1.93 -12.37 -10.45
C SER A 75 0.93 -12.79 -11.54
N PRO A 76 0.23 -11.84 -12.18
CA PRO A 76 0.22 -10.40 -11.91
C PRO A 76 -0.98 -9.96 -11.06
N THR A 77 -1.60 -10.82 -10.24
CA THR A 77 -2.94 -10.61 -9.67
C THR A 77 -2.98 -10.28 -8.18
N LEU A 78 -1.94 -10.67 -7.41
CA LEU A 78 -1.96 -10.51 -5.96
C LEU A 78 -0.57 -10.23 -5.38
N LEU A 79 -0.49 -9.22 -4.51
CA LEU A 79 0.56 -9.04 -3.53
C LEU A 79 -0.09 -9.03 -2.15
N PHE A 80 0.37 -9.90 -1.25
CA PHE A 80 -0.11 -9.98 0.11
C PHE A 80 1.06 -9.91 1.09
N ASP A 81 1.05 -8.92 1.95
CA ASP A 81 2.00 -8.75 3.03
C ASP A 81 1.35 -8.74 4.41
N GLU A 82 2.11 -9.17 5.40
CA GLU A 82 1.83 -9.01 6.82
C GLU A 82 2.91 -8.14 7.43
N ALA A 83 2.53 -7.18 8.25
CA ALA A 83 3.44 -6.31 8.95
C ALA A 83 2.97 -6.02 10.37
N SER A 84 3.88 -5.55 11.19
CA SER A 84 3.60 -5.07 12.53
C SER A 84 4.42 -3.83 12.86
N SER A 85 3.90 -3.04 13.78
CA SER A 85 4.58 -1.90 14.36
C SER A 85 4.12 -1.71 15.81
N TRP A 86 4.77 -0.83 16.56
CA TRP A 86 4.34 -0.50 17.93
C TRP A 86 2.92 0.13 17.96
N LEU A 87 2.52 0.80 16.88
CA LEU A 87 1.21 1.45 16.75
C LEU A 87 0.13 0.48 16.28
N LEU A 88 0.48 -0.43 15.37
CA LEU A 88 -0.42 -1.41 14.78
C LEU A 88 0.24 -2.80 14.86
N PRO A 89 -0.04 -3.56 15.92
CA PRO A 89 0.58 -4.86 16.15
C PRO A 89 0.18 -5.90 15.11
N ARG A 90 -0.92 -5.64 14.39
CA ARG A 90 -1.38 -6.49 13.29
C ARG A 90 -1.82 -5.65 12.11
N TRP A 91 -1.21 -5.91 10.98
CA TRP A 91 -1.51 -5.33 9.69
C TRP A 91 -1.37 -6.39 8.62
N GLU A 92 -2.41 -6.63 7.86
CA GLU A 92 -2.42 -7.49 6.68
C GLU A 92 -2.86 -6.64 5.50
N HIS A 93 -2.09 -6.61 4.42
CA HIS A 93 -2.38 -5.79 3.27
C HIS A 93 -2.33 -6.63 1.99
N ARG A 94 -3.43 -6.61 1.26
CA ARG A 94 -3.57 -7.28 -0.03
C ARG A 94 -3.78 -6.24 -1.11
N HIS A 95 -2.88 -6.21 -2.07
CA HIS A 95 -3.08 -5.55 -3.36
C HIS A 95 -3.63 -6.58 -4.33
N GLN A 96 -4.87 -6.42 -4.74
CA GLN A 96 -5.53 -7.26 -5.74
C GLN A 96 -5.57 -6.50 -7.05
N PHE A 97 -5.13 -7.13 -8.14
CA PHE A 97 -5.10 -6.52 -9.46
C PHE A 97 -6.00 -7.30 -10.41
N ARG A 98 -6.81 -6.58 -11.17
CA ARG A 98 -7.72 -7.15 -12.18
C ARG A 98 -7.63 -6.35 -13.48
N ALA A 99 -7.29 -7.02 -14.57
CA ALA A 99 -7.30 -6.40 -15.89
C ALA A 99 -8.73 -6.02 -16.30
N LEU A 100 -8.94 -4.79 -16.72
CA LEU A 100 -10.19 -4.30 -17.31
C LEU A 100 -10.08 -4.22 -18.84
N GLY A 101 -8.91 -4.50 -19.38
CA GLY A 101 -8.54 -4.46 -20.78
C GLY A 101 -7.01 -4.40 -20.92
N PRO A 102 -6.49 -4.27 -22.14
CA PRO A 102 -5.04 -4.26 -22.36
C PRO A 102 -4.30 -3.10 -21.66
N ARG A 103 -4.99 -1.99 -21.46
CA ARG A 103 -4.42 -0.72 -20.95
C ARG A 103 -5.05 -0.23 -19.67
N TYR A 104 -5.95 -0.99 -19.05
CA TYR A 104 -6.63 -0.58 -17.83
C TYR A 104 -6.61 -1.70 -16.80
N THR A 105 -6.25 -1.35 -15.58
CA THR A 105 -6.21 -2.25 -14.43
C THR A 105 -6.98 -1.66 -13.26
N GLU A 106 -7.87 -2.45 -12.68
CA GLU A 106 -8.42 -2.16 -11.36
C GLU A 106 -7.46 -2.71 -10.30
N MET A 107 -7.00 -1.84 -9.42
CA MET A 107 -6.27 -2.20 -8.21
C MET A 107 -7.16 -2.01 -7.00
N THR A 108 -7.25 -3.02 -6.15
CA THR A 108 -7.99 -2.99 -4.89
C THR A 108 -7.06 -3.25 -3.73
N ASP A 109 -6.95 -2.29 -2.82
CA ASP A 109 -6.29 -2.46 -1.54
C ASP A 109 -7.29 -2.97 -0.51
N VAL A 110 -6.93 -4.07 0.16
CA VAL A 110 -7.67 -4.65 1.28
C VAL A 110 -6.75 -4.72 2.48
N VAL A 111 -7.06 -3.92 3.50
CA VAL A 111 -6.29 -3.84 4.73
C VAL A 111 -7.09 -4.42 5.88
N THR A 112 -6.52 -5.42 6.55
CA THR A 112 -7.03 -5.96 7.80
C THR A 112 -6.10 -5.55 8.93
N TYR A 113 -6.64 -4.91 9.98
CA TYR A 113 -5.82 -4.36 11.05
C TYR A 113 -6.47 -4.49 12.42
N ALA A 114 -5.66 -4.34 13.48
CA ALA A 114 -6.12 -4.26 14.86
C ALA A 114 -5.31 -3.20 15.62
N LEU A 115 -6.00 -2.43 16.47
CA LEU A 115 -5.37 -1.54 17.43
C LEU A 115 -5.18 -2.24 18.79
N PRO A 116 -4.13 -1.87 19.57
CA PRO A 116 -3.79 -2.57 20.82
C PRO A 116 -4.71 -2.23 22.00
N LEU A 117 -5.65 -1.30 21.88
CA LEU A 117 -6.37 -0.65 22.99
C LEU A 117 -7.70 -1.31 23.41
N GLY A 118 -7.91 -2.60 23.17
CA GLY A 118 -9.11 -3.32 23.64
C GLY A 118 -10.43 -2.67 23.22
N VAL A 119 -11.32 -2.37 24.19
CA VAL A 119 -12.65 -1.76 23.91
C VAL A 119 -12.52 -0.33 23.39
N LEU A 120 -11.62 0.47 23.97
CA LEU A 120 -11.35 1.83 23.53
C LEU A 120 -10.76 1.86 22.13
N GLY A 121 -9.88 0.89 21.80
CA GLY A 121 -9.36 0.69 20.47
C GLY A 121 -10.46 0.45 19.43
N ARG A 122 -11.47 -0.35 19.76
CA ARG A 122 -12.60 -0.60 18.84
C ARG A 122 -13.41 0.65 18.48
N LEU A 123 -13.54 1.59 19.41
CA LEU A 123 -14.22 2.86 19.12
C LEU A 123 -13.36 3.75 18.22
N LEU A 124 -12.05 3.85 18.50
CA LEU A 124 -11.10 4.59 17.68
C LEU A 124 -10.93 3.97 16.27
N GLU A 125 -10.97 2.64 16.17
CA GLU A 125 -10.92 1.90 14.91
C GLU A 125 -12.06 2.29 13.95
N ARG A 126 -13.27 2.44 14.48
CA ARG A 126 -14.46 2.72 13.66
C ARG A 126 -14.51 4.13 13.09
N THR A 127 -13.90 5.08 13.75
CA THR A 127 -13.96 6.50 13.41
C THR A 127 -12.62 7.04 12.93
N VAL A 128 -11.65 7.14 13.82
CA VAL A 128 -10.35 7.79 13.55
C VAL A 128 -9.54 7.00 12.54
N MET A 129 -9.38 5.67 12.76
CA MET A 129 -8.58 4.86 11.83
C MET A 129 -9.19 4.77 10.44
N LYS A 130 -10.51 4.67 10.34
CA LYS A 130 -11.18 4.69 9.03
C LYS A 130 -10.90 6.00 8.28
N MET A 131 -10.95 7.13 8.97
CA MET A 131 -10.66 8.45 8.39
C MET A 131 -9.19 8.55 7.95
N VAL A 132 -8.25 8.11 8.81
CA VAL A 132 -6.81 8.09 8.49
C VAL A 132 -6.52 7.21 7.28
N LEU A 133 -7.05 5.98 7.25
CA LEU A 133 -6.87 5.06 6.12
C LEU A 133 -7.51 5.62 4.85
N THR A 134 -8.68 6.23 4.94
CA THR A 134 -9.33 6.85 3.78
C THR A 134 -8.43 7.92 3.18
N GLY A 135 -7.96 8.88 3.97
CA GLY A 135 -7.09 9.96 3.49
C GLY A 135 -5.76 9.41 2.93
N MET A 136 -5.17 8.42 3.60
CA MET A 136 -3.92 7.79 3.16
C MET A 136 -4.07 7.10 1.80
N PHE A 137 -5.09 6.25 1.64
CA PHE A 137 -5.29 5.51 0.40
C PHE A 137 -5.84 6.38 -0.74
N GLU A 138 -6.61 7.44 -0.44
CA GLU A 138 -7.01 8.43 -1.44
C GLU A 138 -5.80 9.13 -2.06
N ASP A 139 -4.90 9.62 -1.23
CA ASP A 139 -3.71 10.30 -1.70
C ASP A 139 -2.77 9.32 -2.44
N ARG A 140 -2.60 8.12 -1.88
CA ARG A 140 -1.79 7.06 -2.50
C ARG A 140 -2.32 6.68 -3.89
N HIS A 141 -3.63 6.43 -4.02
CA HIS A 141 -4.25 6.11 -5.30
C HIS A 141 -4.16 7.26 -6.31
N ARG A 142 -4.34 8.51 -5.85
CA ARG A 142 -4.17 9.69 -6.70
C ARG A 142 -2.75 9.77 -7.26
N ARG A 143 -1.73 9.57 -6.41
CA ARG A 143 -0.31 9.58 -6.81
C ARG A 143 0.03 8.43 -7.75
N THR A 144 -0.48 7.24 -7.47
CA THR A 144 -0.32 6.07 -8.34
C THR A 144 -0.93 6.34 -9.71
N ARG A 145 -2.14 6.90 -9.76
CA ARG A 145 -2.79 7.28 -11.02
C ARG A 145 -1.95 8.29 -11.79
N ALA A 146 -1.52 9.37 -11.15
CA ALA A 146 -0.69 10.40 -11.77
C ALA A 146 0.63 9.84 -12.32
N HIS A 147 1.23 8.86 -11.63
CA HIS A 147 2.44 8.19 -12.11
C HIS A 147 2.22 7.48 -13.46
N PHE A 148 1.10 6.77 -13.62
CA PHE A 148 0.81 6.05 -14.87
C PHE A 148 0.31 6.98 -15.98
N GLU A 149 -0.54 7.97 -15.68
CA GLU A 149 -1.02 8.96 -16.64
C GLU A 149 0.13 9.82 -17.20
N GLY A 150 1.09 10.24 -16.35
CA GLY A 150 2.27 10.99 -16.76
C GLY A 150 3.17 10.23 -17.74
N ARG A 151 3.26 8.90 -17.63
CA ARG A 151 4.01 8.06 -18.57
C ARG A 151 3.32 7.95 -19.94
N THR A 152 2.00 7.90 -19.95
CA THR A 152 1.21 7.83 -21.21
C THR A 152 1.34 9.12 -22.02
N ALA A 153 1.49 10.28 -21.36
CA ALA A 153 1.68 11.57 -22.03
C ALA A 153 3.05 11.69 -22.72
N VAL A 154 4.09 11.05 -22.17
CA VAL A 154 5.46 11.08 -22.73
C VAL A 154 5.62 10.09 -23.90
N SER A 155 4.80 9.04 -23.97
CA SER A 155 4.89 7.99 -25.00
C SER A 155 3.99 8.22 -26.22
N LYS A 156 3.35 9.37 -26.36
CA LYS A 156 2.67 9.75 -27.61
C LYS A 156 3.69 10.42 -28.54
N PRO A 157 3.92 9.85 -29.76
CA PRO A 157 4.80 10.42 -30.78
C PRO A 157 4.25 11.74 -31.32
#